data_f0edc7ff60de7e11cf09d5e156fb4da5
#
_entry.id   f0edc7ff60de7e11cf09d5e156fb4da5
#
_cell.length_a   1.000
_cell.length_b   1.000
_cell.length_c   1.000
_cell.angle_alpha   90.00
_cell.angle_beta   90.00
_cell.angle_gamma   90.00
#
_symmetry.space_group_name_H-M   'P 1'
#
loop_
_entity.id
_entity.type
_entity.pdbx_description
1 polymer ?
#
loop_
_entity_poly.entity_id
_entity_poly.type
_entity_poly.pdbx_seq_one_letter_code
_entity_poly.pdbx_strand_id
1 'polypeptide(L)'
;AAALALLCAAASCTKIPERYSPEPPRIILESDEPIYRIKVNEPLKLTPTVENAGDDAAYRWSIEGEVVGYEPTFTYVGTEAGSVYLLFEVINDSGQDEAEMRIDVMPYRFPAITLVVPANGYSLLRGEELTFSPEVDNAEVSAFEWKVNGTTVSATQEYTFRGEETGEYALSFTASNEDGTDSVAFTVRVCTEEQMAFDWRFEQTAYNVSVGRTVFIR
;
A
#
# COMPACT_ATOMS: atom_id res chain seq x y z
N ALA A 1 46.14 91.94 -18.78
CA ALA A 1 44.91 91.40 -18.24
C ALA A 1 44.79 89.93 -18.63
N ALA A 2 45.05 89.02 -17.70
CA ALA A 2 44.93 87.58 -17.89
C ALA A 2 43.64 87.13 -17.18
N ALA A 3 42.71 86.59 -17.97
CA ALA A 3 41.47 85.96 -17.42
C ALA A 3 41.74 84.52 -17.00
N LEU A 4 41.58 84.27 -15.77
CA LEU A 4 41.69 82.93 -15.14
C LEU A 4 40.33 82.24 -15.32
N ALA A 5 40.26 81.27 -16.21
CA ALA A 5 39.08 80.46 -16.35
C ALA A 5 39.05 79.35 -15.27
N LEU A 6 38.09 79.46 -14.36
CA LEU A 6 37.84 78.48 -13.33
C LEU A 6 37.04 77.26 -13.92
N LEU A 7 37.72 76.12 -14.05
CA LEU A 7 37.09 74.87 -14.51
C LEU A 7 36.39 74.25 -13.30
N CYS A 8 35.05 74.33 -13.27
CA CYS A 8 34.27 73.53 -12.35
C CYS A 8 34.23 72.05 -12.82
N ALA A 9 35.00 71.20 -12.17
CA ALA A 9 34.86 69.77 -12.37
C ALA A 9 33.54 69.33 -11.74
N ALA A 10 32.58 68.94 -12.58
CA ALA A 10 31.38 68.28 -12.13
C ALA A 10 31.76 66.92 -11.52
N ALA A 11 31.72 66.82 -10.23
CA ALA A 11 31.80 65.51 -9.52
C ALA A 11 30.56 64.72 -9.91
N SER A 12 30.74 63.76 -10.77
CA SER A 12 29.77 62.71 -11.03
C SER A 12 29.60 61.93 -9.73
N CYS A 13 28.50 62.10 -9.02
CA CYS A 13 28.08 61.16 -7.97
C CYS A 13 27.82 59.82 -8.65
N THR A 14 28.83 58.97 -8.66
CA THR A 14 28.58 57.57 -8.90
C THR A 14 27.68 57.08 -7.76
N LYS A 15 26.38 56.75 -8.07
CA LYS A 15 25.57 55.97 -7.17
C LYS A 15 26.39 54.76 -6.76
N ILE A 16 26.75 54.68 -5.49
CA ILE A 16 27.26 53.46 -4.90
C ILE A 16 26.14 52.46 -5.17
N PRO A 17 26.35 51.35 -5.89
CA PRO A 17 25.33 50.34 -6.05
C PRO A 17 24.92 49.97 -4.62
N GLU A 18 23.61 49.99 -4.33
CA GLU A 18 23.09 49.46 -3.09
C GLU A 18 23.71 48.07 -2.95
N ARG A 19 24.46 47.90 -1.84
CA ARG A 19 25.06 46.61 -1.52
C ARG A 19 23.88 45.65 -1.44
N TYR A 20 23.72 44.80 -2.42
CA TYR A 20 22.77 43.72 -2.38
C TYR A 20 23.17 42.88 -1.16
N SER A 21 22.41 43.01 -0.10
CA SER A 21 22.52 42.09 1.04
C SER A 21 21.66 40.91 0.65
N PRO A 22 22.24 39.77 0.33
CA PRO A 22 21.44 38.60 0.04
C PRO A 22 20.60 38.30 1.28
N GLU A 23 19.33 38.00 1.07
CA GLU A 23 18.44 37.57 2.13
C GLU A 23 18.81 36.15 2.55
N PRO A 24 18.57 35.75 3.82
CA PRO A 24 18.76 34.37 4.24
C PRO A 24 17.85 33.44 3.43
N PRO A 25 18.23 32.18 3.26
CA PRO A 25 17.41 31.20 2.58
C PRO A 25 16.11 31.01 3.34
N ARG A 26 15.05 30.65 2.60
CA ARG A 26 13.74 30.36 3.19
C ARG A 26 13.16 29.10 2.58
N ILE A 27 12.84 28.13 3.41
CA ILE A 27 12.20 26.88 3.01
C ILE A 27 10.69 27.09 2.92
N ILE A 28 10.10 26.70 1.80
CA ILE A 28 8.64 26.72 1.58
C ILE A 28 8.16 25.29 1.49
N LEU A 29 7.31 24.90 2.44
CA LEU A 29 6.61 23.64 2.48
C LEU A 29 5.11 23.86 2.22
N GLU A 30 4.40 22.79 1.89
CA GLU A 30 2.93 22.84 1.66
C GLU A 30 2.14 23.17 2.93
N SER A 31 2.72 22.90 4.11
CA SER A 31 2.18 23.24 5.42
C SER A 31 3.33 23.46 6.42
N ASP A 32 3.06 24.08 7.56
CA ASP A 32 4.05 24.31 8.62
C ASP A 32 4.56 23.01 9.27
N GLU A 33 3.72 21.96 9.27
CA GLU A 33 4.06 20.63 9.78
C GLU A 33 3.58 19.56 8.79
N PRO A 34 4.33 19.33 7.68
CA PRO A 34 3.91 18.39 6.66
C PRO A 34 4.02 16.94 7.15
N ILE A 35 2.94 16.19 6.96
CA ILE A 35 2.89 14.76 7.24
C ILE A 35 2.71 14.01 5.94
N TYR A 36 3.74 13.25 5.57
CA TYR A 36 3.70 12.36 4.42
C TYR A 36 3.33 10.94 4.87
N ARG A 37 2.56 10.22 4.05
CA ARG A 37 2.19 8.84 4.32
C ARG A 37 2.61 7.98 3.15
N ILE A 38 3.38 6.93 3.44
CA ILE A 38 3.87 5.95 2.46
C ILE A 38 3.68 4.54 2.99
N LYS A 39 3.73 3.56 2.11
CA LYS A 39 3.81 2.16 2.51
C LYS A 39 5.26 1.73 2.71
N VAL A 40 5.47 0.64 3.44
CA VAL A 40 6.81 0.03 3.60
C VAL A 40 7.42 -0.25 2.22
N ASN A 41 8.69 0.14 2.03
CA ASN A 41 9.46 0.06 0.78
C ASN A 41 8.93 0.94 -0.38
N GLU A 42 7.99 1.83 -0.14
CA GLU A 42 7.57 2.83 -1.11
C GLU A 42 8.51 4.03 -1.08
N PRO A 43 9.08 4.47 -2.21
CA PRO A 43 9.95 5.63 -2.23
C PRO A 43 9.15 6.93 -2.19
N LEU A 44 9.52 7.84 -1.28
CA LEU A 44 9.03 9.21 -1.20
C LEU A 44 10.11 10.17 -1.66
N LYS A 45 9.88 10.88 -2.77
CA LYS A 45 10.77 11.94 -3.22
C LYS A 45 10.33 13.29 -2.63
N LEU A 46 11.21 13.92 -1.85
CA LEU A 46 11.03 15.22 -1.25
C LEU A 46 11.77 16.28 -2.08
N THR A 47 11.05 17.34 -2.45
CA THR A 47 11.57 18.44 -3.29
C THR A 47 11.11 19.78 -2.72
N PRO A 48 11.60 20.19 -1.51
CA PRO A 48 11.24 21.47 -0.92
C PRO A 48 11.61 22.62 -1.87
N THR A 49 10.80 23.65 -1.88
CA THR A 49 11.17 24.92 -2.55
C THR A 49 11.97 25.75 -1.58
N VAL A 50 13.11 26.30 -2.02
CA VAL A 50 13.94 27.21 -1.24
C VAL A 50 14.06 28.53 -1.96
N GLU A 51 13.54 29.58 -1.33
CA GLU A 51 13.75 30.96 -1.77
C GLU A 51 15.11 31.48 -1.27
N ASN A 52 15.72 32.41 -1.98
CA ASN A 52 16.98 33.07 -1.63
C ASN A 52 18.16 32.10 -1.40
N ALA A 53 18.14 30.90 -1.94
CA ALA A 53 19.20 29.91 -1.75
C ALA A 53 20.56 30.46 -2.23
N GLY A 54 20.60 31.08 -3.42
CA GLY A 54 21.85 31.52 -4.06
C GLY A 54 22.65 30.33 -4.63
N ASP A 55 23.82 30.66 -5.24
CA ASP A 55 24.68 29.63 -5.83
C ASP A 55 25.59 28.95 -4.76
N ASP A 56 25.68 29.54 -3.56
CA ASP A 56 26.50 29.12 -2.42
C ASP A 56 25.74 28.28 -1.38
N ALA A 57 24.47 28.01 -1.63
CA ALA A 57 23.63 27.25 -0.68
C ALA A 57 24.14 25.83 -0.47
N ALA A 58 24.29 25.47 0.79
CA ALA A 58 24.53 24.11 1.25
C ALA A 58 23.25 23.52 1.85
N TYR A 59 22.97 22.27 1.53
CA TYR A 59 21.79 21.54 1.99
C TYR A 59 22.20 20.40 2.90
N ARG A 60 21.34 20.06 3.86
CA ARG A 60 21.53 18.91 4.73
C ARG A 60 20.18 18.28 5.09
N TRP A 61 20.11 16.96 4.93
CA TRP A 61 19.02 16.14 5.39
C TRP A 61 19.50 15.29 6.55
N SER A 62 18.72 15.22 7.62
CA SER A 62 19.04 14.36 8.76
C SER A 62 17.81 13.66 9.30
N ILE A 63 18.00 12.43 9.82
CA ILE A 63 17.00 11.61 10.49
C ILE A 63 17.57 11.29 11.88
N GLU A 64 16.82 11.60 12.94
CA GLU A 64 17.24 11.36 14.34
C GLU A 64 18.65 11.92 14.65
N GLY A 65 19.02 13.03 13.97
CA GLY A 65 20.33 13.68 14.13
C GLY A 65 21.45 13.09 13.29
N GLU A 66 21.21 11.98 12.55
CA GLU A 66 22.17 11.43 11.61
C GLU A 66 21.97 12.04 10.22
N VAL A 67 23.05 12.48 9.58
CA VAL A 67 23.00 13.07 8.24
C VAL A 67 22.84 11.99 7.19
N VAL A 68 21.80 12.16 6.34
CA VAL A 68 21.43 11.18 5.31
C VAL A 68 21.55 11.72 3.86
N GLY A 69 21.78 13.05 3.70
CA GLY A 69 21.93 13.63 2.36
C GLY A 69 22.38 15.10 2.39
N TYR A 70 22.93 15.58 1.25
CA TYR A 70 23.40 16.95 1.04
C TYR A 70 22.87 17.62 -0.23
N GLU A 71 21.95 16.94 -0.93
CA GLU A 71 21.36 17.47 -2.15
C GLU A 71 20.08 18.29 -1.86
N PRO A 72 19.66 19.20 -2.72
CA PRO A 72 18.42 19.96 -2.55
C PRO A 72 17.15 19.10 -2.54
N THR A 73 17.26 17.85 -2.97
CA THR A 73 16.18 16.88 -2.97
C THR A 73 16.61 15.60 -2.27
N PHE A 74 15.69 14.91 -1.64
CA PHE A 74 15.96 13.65 -0.95
C PHE A 74 14.90 12.59 -1.28
N THR A 75 15.31 11.33 -1.39
CA THR A 75 14.38 10.22 -1.54
C THR A 75 14.49 9.33 -0.31
N TYR A 76 13.40 9.25 0.44
CA TYR A 76 13.27 8.39 1.60
C TYR A 76 12.58 7.07 1.23
N VAL A 77 13.05 5.97 1.80
CA VAL A 77 12.41 4.65 1.72
C VAL A 77 12.33 4.07 3.13
N GLY A 78 11.11 3.94 3.66
CA GLY A 78 10.89 3.32 4.96
C GLY A 78 10.85 1.80 4.84
N THR A 79 11.73 1.09 5.54
CA THR A 79 11.79 -0.38 5.52
C THR A 79 10.95 -1.03 6.61
N GLU A 80 10.54 -0.27 7.62
CA GLU A 80 9.72 -0.72 8.74
C GLU A 80 8.59 0.28 8.98
N ALA A 81 7.45 -0.23 9.45
CA ALA A 81 6.30 0.61 9.80
C ALA A 81 6.60 1.45 11.05
N GLY A 82 6.24 2.72 11.01
CA GLY A 82 6.47 3.66 12.10
C GLY A 82 6.46 5.10 11.62
N SER A 83 6.75 6.05 12.54
CA SER A 83 6.88 7.46 12.19
C SER A 83 8.33 7.87 12.26
N VAL A 84 8.80 8.61 11.26
CA VAL A 84 10.15 9.13 11.16
C VAL A 84 10.07 10.65 11.02
N TYR A 85 10.96 11.36 11.73
CA TYR A 85 11.11 12.81 11.62
C TYR A 85 12.37 13.11 10.82
N LEU A 86 12.18 13.85 9.75
CA LEU A 86 13.23 14.25 8.82
C LEU A 86 13.41 15.74 8.93
N LEU A 87 14.63 16.18 9.20
CA LEU A 87 15.01 17.58 9.24
C LEU A 87 15.72 17.94 7.93
N PHE A 88 15.26 19.00 7.29
CA PHE A 88 15.91 19.63 6.15
C PHE A 88 16.45 20.99 6.54
N GLU A 89 17.71 21.23 6.28
CA GLU A 89 18.42 22.49 6.59
C GLU A 89 19.03 23.05 5.31
N VAL A 90 19.01 24.36 5.20
CA VAL A 90 19.67 25.10 4.14
C VAL A 90 20.43 26.26 4.74
N ILE A 91 21.65 26.48 4.30
CA ILE A 91 22.55 27.54 4.74
C ILE A 91 23.21 28.20 3.57
N ASN A 92 23.33 29.52 3.60
CA ASN A 92 24.14 30.34 2.69
C ASN A 92 24.93 31.40 3.48
N ASP A 93 25.68 32.26 2.80
CA ASP A 93 26.46 33.35 3.43
C ASP A 93 25.60 34.35 4.22
N SER A 94 24.28 34.39 4.00
CA SER A 94 23.36 35.34 4.65
C SER A 94 22.63 34.76 5.86
N GLY A 95 22.60 33.45 6.01
CA GLY A 95 21.94 32.80 7.12
C GLY A 95 21.56 31.34 6.84
N GLN A 96 20.64 30.85 7.65
CA GLN A 96 20.13 29.48 7.55
C GLN A 96 18.63 29.42 7.79
N ASP A 97 18.00 28.36 7.30
CA ASP A 97 16.62 27.98 7.61
C ASP A 97 16.53 26.48 7.76
N GLU A 98 15.55 26.00 8.54
CA GLU A 98 15.32 24.58 8.79
C GLU A 98 13.83 24.27 8.79
N ALA A 99 13.49 23.03 8.37
CA ALA A 99 12.12 22.55 8.35
C ALA A 99 12.06 21.07 8.72
N GLU A 100 11.19 20.74 9.67
CA GLU A 100 10.91 19.36 10.06
C GLU A 100 9.72 18.82 9.29
N MET A 101 9.83 17.56 8.85
CA MET A 101 8.79 16.81 8.15
C MET A 101 8.59 15.46 8.85
N ARG A 102 7.34 15.07 9.02
CA ARG A 102 7.00 13.76 9.55
C ARG A 102 6.63 12.82 8.39
N ILE A 103 7.18 11.62 8.41
CA ILE A 103 6.86 10.56 7.47
C ILE A 103 6.27 9.38 8.26
N ASP A 104 5.00 9.06 8.00
CA ASP A 104 4.34 7.89 8.54
C ASP A 104 4.46 6.75 7.54
N VAL A 105 5.27 5.74 7.87
CA VAL A 105 5.44 4.52 7.10
C VAL A 105 4.41 3.49 7.57
N MET A 106 3.48 3.13 6.69
CA MET A 106 2.38 2.23 6.99
C MET A 106 2.66 0.82 6.47
N PRO A 107 2.32 -0.23 7.23
CA PRO A 107 2.40 -1.59 6.71
C PRO A 107 1.33 -1.81 5.64
N TYR A 108 1.59 -2.74 4.72
CA TYR A 108 0.54 -3.29 3.87
C TYR A 108 -0.44 -4.10 4.71
N ARG A 109 -1.72 -3.95 4.44
CA ARG A 109 -2.82 -4.67 5.08
C ARG A 109 -3.63 -5.39 4.02
N PHE A 110 -3.18 -6.57 3.64
CA PHE A 110 -3.91 -7.43 2.71
C PHE A 110 -5.16 -7.99 3.38
N PRO A 111 -6.27 -8.19 2.65
CA PRO A 111 -7.37 -9.02 3.13
C PRO A 111 -6.85 -10.42 3.51
N ALA A 112 -7.45 -11.03 4.51
CA ALA A 112 -7.14 -12.40 4.92
C ALA A 112 -8.45 -13.20 4.95
N ILE A 113 -8.63 -14.12 3.99
CA ILE A 113 -9.85 -14.92 3.84
C ILE A 113 -9.76 -16.17 4.67
N THR A 114 -10.78 -16.41 5.50
CA THR A 114 -10.99 -17.67 6.20
C THR A 114 -12.27 -18.33 5.69
N LEU A 115 -12.12 -19.49 5.04
CA LEU A 115 -13.22 -20.35 4.61
C LEU A 115 -12.84 -21.80 4.88
N VAL A 116 -13.69 -22.52 5.62
CA VAL A 116 -13.47 -23.94 5.89
C VAL A 116 -13.84 -24.74 4.64
N VAL A 117 -12.84 -25.17 3.89
CA VAL A 117 -13.03 -26.01 2.70
C VAL A 117 -12.67 -27.47 3.03
N PRO A 118 -13.58 -28.44 2.86
CA PRO A 118 -13.26 -29.85 3.01
C PRO A 118 -12.14 -30.28 2.06
N ALA A 119 -11.31 -31.25 2.46
CA ALA A 119 -10.18 -31.70 1.68
C ALA A 119 -10.54 -32.16 0.24
N ASN A 120 -11.75 -32.71 0.06
CA ASN A 120 -12.27 -33.16 -1.24
C ASN A 120 -13.27 -32.17 -1.87
N GLY A 121 -13.30 -30.92 -1.39
CA GLY A 121 -14.31 -29.95 -1.77
C GLY A 121 -15.68 -30.23 -1.16
N TYR A 122 -16.71 -29.60 -1.72
CA TYR A 122 -18.09 -29.80 -1.27
C TYR A 122 -18.82 -30.74 -2.25
N SER A 123 -19.79 -31.48 -1.70
CA SER A 123 -20.71 -32.30 -2.51
C SER A 123 -22.15 -31.83 -2.28
N LEU A 124 -22.92 -31.73 -3.35
CA LEU A 124 -24.28 -31.18 -3.36
C LEU A 124 -25.16 -32.05 -4.26
N LEU A 125 -26.40 -32.31 -3.83
CA LEU A 125 -27.37 -32.96 -4.69
C LEU A 125 -27.86 -31.98 -5.76
N ARG A 126 -28.15 -32.52 -6.93
CA ARG A 126 -28.75 -31.74 -8.00
C ARG A 126 -30.05 -31.06 -7.54
N GLY A 127 -30.10 -29.73 -7.74
CA GLY A 127 -31.23 -28.89 -7.35
C GLY A 127 -31.09 -28.26 -5.95
N GLU A 128 -30.13 -28.71 -5.15
CA GLU A 128 -29.86 -28.11 -3.86
C GLU A 128 -29.02 -26.83 -3.95
N GLU A 129 -29.02 -26.10 -2.87
CA GLU A 129 -28.28 -24.84 -2.73
C GLU A 129 -27.29 -24.94 -1.57
N LEU A 130 -26.15 -24.30 -1.71
CA LEU A 130 -25.12 -24.18 -0.67
C LEU A 130 -24.66 -22.73 -0.60
N THR A 131 -24.78 -22.14 0.59
CA THR A 131 -24.35 -20.78 0.84
C THR A 131 -22.96 -20.77 1.45
N PHE A 132 -22.07 -19.96 0.86
CA PHE A 132 -20.73 -19.71 1.32
C PHE A 132 -20.67 -18.34 1.98
N SER A 133 -20.15 -18.26 3.20
CA SER A 133 -19.98 -17.02 3.98
C SER A 133 -18.54 -16.97 4.49
N PRO A 134 -17.56 -16.61 3.63
CA PRO A 134 -16.18 -16.46 4.06
C PRO A 134 -16.04 -15.31 5.04
N GLU A 135 -15.21 -15.49 6.05
CA GLU A 135 -14.77 -14.40 6.92
C GLU A 135 -13.57 -13.71 6.25
N VAL A 136 -13.51 -12.38 6.35
CA VAL A 136 -12.40 -11.58 5.82
C VAL A 136 -11.92 -10.62 6.89
N ASP A 137 -10.70 -10.86 7.35
CA ASP A 137 -10.03 -10.07 8.38
C ASP A 137 -8.94 -9.17 7.81
N ASN A 138 -8.37 -8.36 8.69
CA ASN A 138 -7.11 -7.64 8.55
C ASN A 138 -7.14 -6.38 7.69
N ALA A 139 -8.24 -6.05 6.99
CA ALA A 139 -8.26 -4.87 6.12
C ALA A 139 -9.66 -4.34 5.86
N GLU A 140 -9.72 -3.06 5.49
CA GLU A 140 -10.91 -2.53 4.81
C GLU A 140 -10.97 -3.10 3.39
N VAL A 141 -11.99 -3.90 3.11
CA VAL A 141 -12.18 -4.52 1.80
C VAL A 141 -12.95 -3.56 0.89
N SER A 142 -12.41 -3.34 -0.30
CA SER A 142 -13.03 -2.47 -1.32
C SER A 142 -13.86 -3.24 -2.33
N ALA A 143 -13.54 -4.52 -2.57
CA ALA A 143 -14.26 -5.35 -3.52
C ALA A 143 -14.22 -6.84 -3.16
N PHE A 144 -15.33 -7.53 -3.48
CA PHE A 144 -15.46 -8.98 -3.46
C PHE A 144 -15.74 -9.50 -4.86
N GLU A 145 -15.29 -10.71 -5.17
CA GLU A 145 -15.60 -11.38 -6.43
C GLU A 145 -15.74 -12.89 -6.22
N TRP A 146 -16.88 -13.43 -6.63
CA TRP A 146 -17.10 -14.86 -6.79
C TRP A 146 -17.04 -15.25 -8.25
N LYS A 147 -16.33 -16.33 -8.53
CA LYS A 147 -16.34 -16.96 -9.85
C LYS A 147 -16.78 -18.41 -9.77
N VAL A 148 -17.53 -18.84 -10.78
CA VAL A 148 -17.86 -20.24 -11.04
C VAL A 148 -17.32 -20.59 -12.42
N ASN A 149 -16.44 -21.58 -12.50
CA ASN A 149 -15.76 -21.98 -13.74
C ASN A 149 -15.09 -20.79 -14.47
N GLY A 150 -14.51 -19.86 -13.70
CA GLY A 150 -13.83 -18.67 -14.23
C GLY A 150 -14.77 -17.52 -14.60
N THR A 151 -16.09 -17.68 -14.53
CA THR A 151 -17.06 -16.62 -14.81
C THR A 151 -17.49 -15.95 -13.51
N THR A 152 -17.43 -14.63 -13.46
CA THR A 152 -17.89 -13.82 -12.30
C THR A 152 -19.39 -13.93 -12.15
N VAL A 153 -19.84 -14.30 -10.94
CA VAL A 153 -21.24 -14.57 -10.60
C VAL A 153 -21.78 -13.67 -9.49
N SER A 154 -20.92 -13.13 -8.64
CA SER A 154 -21.31 -12.25 -7.53
C SER A 154 -20.17 -11.30 -7.14
N ALA A 155 -20.53 -10.15 -6.58
CA ALA A 155 -19.63 -9.15 -6.00
C ALA A 155 -19.93 -8.91 -4.50
N THR A 156 -20.58 -9.86 -3.83
CA THR A 156 -20.89 -9.82 -2.40
C THR A 156 -19.99 -10.75 -1.60
N GLN A 157 -19.83 -10.55 -0.31
CA GLN A 157 -19.05 -11.44 0.54
C GLN A 157 -19.69 -12.83 0.63
N GLU A 158 -21.01 -12.88 0.77
CA GLU A 158 -21.77 -14.13 0.78
C GLU A 158 -22.23 -14.49 -0.64
N TYR A 159 -22.22 -15.78 -0.96
CA TYR A 159 -22.72 -16.30 -2.23
C TYR A 159 -23.42 -17.65 -2.05
N THR A 160 -24.60 -17.79 -2.66
CA THR A 160 -25.35 -19.05 -2.71
C THR A 160 -25.18 -19.69 -4.08
N PHE A 161 -24.50 -20.83 -4.11
CA PHE A 161 -24.36 -21.68 -5.29
C PHE A 161 -25.53 -22.64 -5.38
N ARG A 162 -26.14 -22.76 -6.55
CA ARG A 162 -27.18 -23.75 -6.84
C ARG A 162 -26.68 -24.76 -7.87
N GLY A 163 -26.76 -26.03 -7.51
CA GLY A 163 -26.35 -27.15 -8.38
C GLY A 163 -27.44 -27.58 -9.35
N GLU A 164 -27.62 -26.86 -10.48
CA GLU A 164 -28.70 -27.20 -11.44
C GLU A 164 -28.37 -28.42 -12.28
N GLU A 165 -27.11 -28.64 -12.62
CA GLU A 165 -26.64 -29.77 -13.41
C GLU A 165 -25.58 -30.55 -12.68
N THR A 166 -25.50 -31.87 -12.89
CA THR A 166 -24.45 -32.72 -12.33
C THR A 166 -23.11 -32.41 -12.97
N GLY A 167 -22.04 -32.38 -12.18
CA GLY A 167 -20.68 -32.09 -12.64
C GLY A 167 -19.80 -31.52 -11.55
N GLU A 168 -18.57 -31.15 -11.92
CA GLU A 168 -17.63 -30.47 -11.05
C GLU A 168 -17.56 -29.00 -11.43
N TYR A 169 -17.67 -28.15 -10.43
CA TYR A 169 -17.64 -26.71 -10.55
C TYR A 169 -16.45 -26.16 -9.75
N ALA A 170 -15.57 -25.44 -10.43
CA ALA A 170 -14.49 -24.70 -9.80
C ALA A 170 -15.03 -23.35 -9.31
N LEU A 171 -15.03 -23.16 -7.98
CA LEU A 171 -15.42 -21.90 -7.37
C LEU A 171 -14.18 -21.19 -6.85
N SER A 172 -14.18 -19.87 -6.93
CA SER A 172 -13.20 -19.02 -6.25
C SER A 172 -13.86 -17.78 -5.67
N PHE A 173 -13.36 -17.38 -4.52
CA PHE A 173 -13.69 -16.13 -3.87
C PHE A 173 -12.44 -15.28 -3.73
N THR A 174 -12.52 -14.01 -4.07
CA THR A 174 -11.45 -13.02 -3.96
C THR A 174 -11.95 -11.82 -3.18
N ALA A 175 -11.15 -11.36 -2.24
CA ALA A 175 -11.32 -10.10 -1.54
C ALA A 175 -10.15 -9.18 -1.89
N SER A 176 -10.41 -7.89 -2.14
CA SER A 176 -9.43 -6.92 -2.60
C SER A 176 -9.54 -5.61 -1.82
N ASN A 177 -8.40 -4.94 -1.64
CA ASN A 177 -8.32 -3.56 -1.19
C ASN A 177 -7.18 -2.83 -1.93
N GLU A 178 -6.83 -1.61 -1.50
CA GLU A 178 -5.74 -0.82 -2.09
C GLU A 178 -4.36 -1.49 -1.96
N ASP A 179 -4.17 -2.32 -0.94
CA ASP A 179 -2.89 -2.98 -0.65
C ASP A 179 -2.71 -4.28 -1.42
N GLY A 180 -3.80 -4.89 -1.89
CA GLY A 180 -3.75 -6.09 -2.70
C GLY A 180 -4.97 -7.00 -2.56
N THR A 181 -4.75 -8.30 -2.78
CA THR A 181 -5.82 -9.30 -2.85
C THR A 181 -5.45 -10.56 -2.08
N ASP A 182 -6.49 -11.23 -1.56
CA ASP A 182 -6.42 -12.63 -1.14
C ASP A 182 -7.51 -13.42 -1.85
N SER A 183 -7.29 -14.73 -2.04
CA SER A 183 -8.24 -15.59 -2.75
C SER A 183 -8.22 -17.01 -2.24
N VAL A 184 -9.40 -17.64 -2.23
CA VAL A 184 -9.57 -19.06 -1.96
C VAL A 184 -10.27 -19.72 -3.14
N ALA A 185 -9.83 -20.91 -3.52
CA ALA A 185 -10.43 -21.70 -4.60
C ALA A 185 -10.71 -23.11 -4.12
N PHE A 186 -11.83 -23.67 -4.55
CA PHE A 186 -12.29 -25.01 -4.18
C PHE A 186 -13.23 -25.57 -5.24
N THR A 187 -13.57 -26.85 -5.10
CA THR A 187 -14.48 -27.54 -6.00
C THR A 187 -15.79 -27.85 -5.30
N VAL A 188 -16.90 -27.68 -6.04
CA VAL A 188 -18.22 -28.17 -5.67
C VAL A 188 -18.63 -29.25 -6.68
N ARG A 189 -18.91 -30.46 -6.20
CA ARG A 189 -19.37 -31.56 -7.00
C ARG A 189 -20.87 -31.71 -6.85
N VAL A 190 -21.60 -31.58 -7.93
CA VAL A 190 -23.05 -31.80 -7.98
C VAL A 190 -23.31 -33.19 -8.46
N CYS A 191 -24.02 -34.00 -7.67
CA CYS A 191 -24.28 -35.41 -7.89
C CYS A 191 -25.78 -35.72 -7.95
N THR A 192 -26.15 -36.86 -8.56
CA THR A 192 -27.45 -37.50 -8.31
C THR A 192 -27.41 -38.21 -6.97
N GLU A 193 -28.60 -38.57 -6.42
CA GLU A 193 -28.71 -39.40 -5.22
C GLU A 193 -27.94 -40.73 -5.34
N GLU A 194 -27.98 -41.36 -6.49
CA GLU A 194 -27.26 -42.61 -6.75
C GLU A 194 -25.75 -42.44 -6.71
N GLN A 195 -25.21 -41.34 -7.29
CA GLN A 195 -23.80 -41.04 -7.29
C GLN A 195 -23.29 -40.70 -5.86
N MET A 196 -24.07 -39.94 -5.09
CA MET A 196 -23.73 -39.59 -3.73
C MET A 196 -23.78 -40.83 -2.82
N ALA A 197 -24.77 -41.73 -2.99
CA ALA A 197 -24.83 -42.97 -2.23
C ALA A 197 -23.65 -43.90 -2.52
N PHE A 198 -23.06 -43.82 -3.72
CA PHE A 198 -21.89 -44.59 -4.11
C PHE A 198 -20.60 -44.05 -3.49
N ASP A 199 -20.41 -42.75 -3.40
CA ASP A 199 -19.25 -42.13 -2.78
C ASP A 199 -19.13 -42.42 -1.28
N TRP A 200 -20.24 -42.62 -0.58
CA TRP A 200 -20.26 -42.99 0.84
C TRP A 200 -19.82 -44.43 1.13
N ARG A 201 -19.73 -45.28 0.12
CA ARG A 201 -19.41 -46.69 0.31
C ARG A 201 -17.94 -47.05 0.37
N PHE A 202 -17.03 -46.13 0.07
CA PHE A 202 -15.62 -46.45 -0.21
C PHE A 202 -14.55 -45.71 0.60
N GLU A 203 -14.86 -45.09 1.72
CA GLU A 203 -13.80 -44.65 2.63
C GLU A 203 -12.95 -45.81 3.18
N GLN A 204 -13.47 -47.02 3.11
CA GLN A 204 -12.75 -48.22 3.56
C GLN A 204 -13.04 -49.42 2.64
N THR A 205 -12.10 -49.81 1.81
CA THR A 205 -12.22 -50.87 0.81
C THR A 205 -12.03 -52.29 1.40
N ALA A 206 -11.60 -52.42 2.65
CA ALA A 206 -11.39 -53.70 3.30
C ALA A 206 -11.75 -53.64 4.80
N TYR A 207 -12.65 -54.49 5.21
CA TYR A 207 -13.00 -54.72 6.61
C TYR A 207 -12.53 -56.10 7.08
N ASN A 208 -11.64 -56.15 8.08
CA ASN A 208 -11.28 -57.38 8.73
C ASN A 208 -12.27 -57.65 9.86
N VAL A 209 -13.17 -58.62 9.66
CA VAL A 209 -14.17 -59.03 10.65
C VAL A 209 -13.79 -60.40 11.23
N SER A 210 -13.64 -60.46 12.54
CA SER A 210 -13.48 -61.75 13.23
C SER A 210 -14.82 -62.49 13.22
N VAL A 211 -14.76 -63.81 13.08
CA VAL A 211 -15.96 -64.67 13.12
C VAL A 211 -16.79 -64.42 14.37
N GLY A 212 -18.08 -64.13 14.21
CA GLY A 212 -19.02 -63.85 15.30
C GLY A 212 -19.14 -62.39 15.72
N ARG A 213 -18.54 -61.42 14.96
CA ARG A 213 -18.75 -59.99 15.19
C ARG A 213 -19.55 -59.35 14.07
N THR A 214 -20.45 -58.44 14.43
CA THR A 214 -21.22 -57.63 13.49
C THR A 214 -20.52 -56.29 13.31
N VAL A 215 -20.28 -55.89 12.06
CA VAL A 215 -19.76 -54.56 11.71
C VAL A 215 -20.91 -53.70 11.20
N PHE A 216 -21.13 -52.58 11.86
CA PHE A 216 -22.06 -51.58 11.36
C PHE A 216 -21.30 -50.61 10.45
N ILE A 217 -21.64 -50.58 9.19
CA ILE A 217 -21.15 -49.59 8.21
C ILE A 217 -22.09 -48.38 8.31
N ARG A 218 -21.55 -47.28 8.70
CA ARG A 218 -22.26 -45.98 8.74
C ARG A 218 -21.89 -45.16 7.56
#